data_61f7279d666d60dd162f939c9b67eef7
#
_entry.id   61f7279d666d60dd162f939c9b67eef7
#
_cell.length_a   1.000
_cell.length_b   1.000
_cell.length_c   1.000
_cell.angle_alpha   90.00
_cell.angle_beta   90.00
_cell.angle_gamma   90.00
#
_symmetry.space_group_name_H-M   'P 1'
#
loop_
_entity.id
_entity.type
_entity.pdbx_description
1 polymer ?
#
loop_
_entity_poly.entity_id
_entity_poly.type
_entity_poly.pdbx_seq_one_letter_code
_entity_poly.pdbx_strand_id
1 'polypeptide(L)'
;YKVIDKDFTNREIICEALNNHILCSRKGVNCLGARLSMDFISEADKNDITWGCEHGIDFISASFVRNANDVKAIKELCASLNHKEILVISKIENYEAIGCLEEIVDASDAIMVARGDLGLEIPEEEVPLVQKQLIELCRLKGKPVITATQMLDSMCHSPIPTRAEVGDVATSINESTDCVMLSGESASGEYPVESVLMQTKIARTMEKHLNYEVLAREAYESSNKDNNDAIANAIANTAKLIDAKLIVSFTETGRTSRRISKARPCCPILSISKNITTVRQNALYWGIYSSLIKCKKMPDFIEEMEVIALVKAKQFGLKPNDTILMVGGTPTGSGNTNFLRIIKIPIEKDVL
;
A
#
# COMPACT_ATOMS: atom_id res chain seq x y z
N TYR A 1 9.99 -21.41 24.35
CA TYR A 1 10.57 -22.75 24.60
C TYR A 1 12.03 -22.77 24.20
N LYS A 2 12.87 -23.50 24.98
CA LYS A 2 14.27 -23.76 24.67
C LYS A 2 14.40 -25.22 24.29
N VAL A 3 15.01 -25.51 23.13
CA VAL A 3 15.33 -26.90 22.75
C VAL A 3 16.43 -27.40 23.66
N ILE A 4 16.18 -28.51 24.35
CA ILE A 4 17.13 -29.14 25.26
C ILE A 4 17.67 -30.46 24.73
N ASP A 5 16.90 -31.17 23.88
CA ASP A 5 17.32 -32.42 23.25
C ASP A 5 16.58 -32.69 21.95
N LYS A 6 17.10 -33.64 21.15
CA LYS A 6 16.53 -34.10 19.89
C LYS A 6 16.51 -35.61 19.82
N ASP A 7 15.35 -36.19 19.74
CA ASP A 7 15.20 -37.64 19.50
C ASP A 7 14.99 -37.92 18.00
N PHE A 8 16.04 -38.30 17.31
CA PHE A 8 15.96 -38.61 15.89
C PHE A 8 15.22 -39.91 15.58
N THR A 9 15.12 -40.84 16.56
CA THR A 9 14.43 -42.12 16.41
C THR A 9 12.93 -41.92 16.36
N ASN A 10 12.42 -41.16 17.31
CA ASN A 10 10.99 -40.82 17.40
C ASN A 10 10.62 -39.54 16.64
N ARG A 11 11.61 -38.83 16.05
CA ARG A 11 11.41 -37.53 15.36
C ARG A 11 10.79 -36.48 16.28
N GLU A 12 11.28 -36.40 17.49
CA GLU A 12 10.80 -35.48 18.53
C GLU A 12 11.85 -34.43 18.88
N ILE A 13 11.38 -33.23 19.20
CA ILE A 13 12.20 -32.17 19.77
C ILE A 13 11.73 -31.95 21.19
N ILE A 14 12.63 -32.12 22.15
CA ILE A 14 12.33 -31.97 23.55
C ILE A 14 12.64 -30.52 23.95
N CYS A 15 11.63 -29.84 24.49
CA CYS A 15 11.72 -28.41 24.81
C CYS A 15 11.38 -28.13 26.27
N GLU A 16 12.08 -27.18 26.84
CA GLU A 16 11.79 -26.59 28.15
C GLU A 16 10.98 -25.30 27.97
N ALA A 17 9.87 -25.16 28.71
CA ALA A 17 9.11 -23.93 28.75
C ALA A 17 9.85 -22.86 29.56
N LEU A 18 10.05 -21.66 28.98
CA LEU A 18 10.78 -20.56 29.62
C LEU A 18 9.86 -19.64 30.44
N ASN A 19 8.55 -19.75 30.26
CA ASN A 19 7.54 -18.99 30.98
C ASN A 19 6.30 -19.85 31.27
N ASN A 20 5.39 -19.30 32.07
CA ASN A 20 4.10 -19.94 32.35
C ASN A 20 3.07 -19.43 31.30
N HIS A 21 2.50 -20.37 30.54
CA HIS A 21 1.47 -20.07 29.56
C HIS A 21 0.55 -21.26 29.35
N ILE A 22 -0.69 -21.00 28.94
CA ILE A 22 -1.64 -22.05 28.54
C ILE A 22 -1.47 -22.29 27.04
N LEU A 23 -0.91 -23.44 26.68
CA LEU A 23 -0.77 -23.84 25.28
C LEU A 23 -2.11 -24.37 24.75
N CYS A 24 -2.72 -23.62 23.84
CA CYS A 24 -3.94 -24.01 23.16
C CYS A 24 -3.65 -24.87 21.92
N SER A 25 -4.66 -25.67 21.50
CA SER A 25 -4.57 -26.43 20.24
C SER A 25 -4.50 -25.52 19.02
N ARG A 26 -3.86 -26.02 17.96
CA ARG A 26 -3.75 -25.35 16.64
C ARG A 26 -2.99 -24.01 16.68
N LYS A 27 -2.03 -23.87 17.57
CA LYS A 27 -1.12 -22.72 17.56
C LYS A 27 0.06 -22.96 16.61
N GLY A 28 0.45 -21.90 15.89
CA GLY A 28 1.67 -21.92 15.08
C GLY A 28 2.92 -22.05 15.95
N VAL A 29 3.99 -22.55 15.38
CA VAL A 29 5.30 -22.64 16.00
C VAL A 29 6.30 -21.90 15.13
N ASN A 30 6.96 -20.88 15.69
CA ASN A 30 8.06 -20.18 15.04
C ASN A 30 9.37 -20.83 15.49
N CYS A 31 10.24 -21.09 14.53
CA CYS A 31 11.56 -21.68 14.79
C CYS A 31 12.62 -20.63 14.48
N LEU A 32 13.00 -19.84 15.48
CA LEU A 32 13.93 -18.73 15.35
C LEU A 32 15.27 -19.17 14.72
N GLY A 33 15.66 -18.49 13.64
CA GLY A 33 16.91 -18.76 12.92
C GLY A 33 16.98 -20.09 12.19
N ALA A 34 15.89 -20.87 12.12
CA ALA A 34 15.87 -22.13 11.40
C ALA A 34 15.40 -21.91 9.95
N ARG A 35 16.18 -22.46 9.00
CA ARG A 35 15.73 -22.57 7.60
C ARG A 35 14.86 -23.80 7.44
N LEU A 36 13.60 -23.58 7.11
CA LEU A 36 12.66 -24.65 6.86
C LEU A 36 12.79 -25.12 5.40
N SER A 37 12.94 -26.45 5.23
CA SER A 37 13.04 -27.08 3.89
C SER A 37 11.71 -27.34 3.22
N MET A 38 10.64 -26.74 3.73
CA MET A 38 9.29 -26.86 3.16
C MET A 38 9.14 -26.04 1.89
N ASP A 39 8.36 -26.55 0.94
CA ASP A 39 7.92 -25.78 -0.21
C ASP A 39 7.16 -24.54 0.26
N PHE A 40 7.39 -23.40 -0.42
CA PHE A 40 6.76 -22.14 -0.04
C PHE A 40 5.24 -22.18 -0.27
N ILE A 41 4.79 -22.75 -1.39
CA ILE A 41 3.38 -22.90 -1.74
C ILE A 41 2.97 -24.36 -1.48
N SER A 42 2.16 -24.58 -0.46
CA SER A 42 1.57 -25.89 -0.18
C SER A 42 0.44 -26.23 -1.17
N GLU A 43 -0.03 -27.48 -1.19
CA GLU A 43 -1.20 -27.84 -1.99
C GLU A 43 -2.48 -27.12 -1.53
N ALA A 44 -2.60 -26.80 -0.23
CA ALA A 44 -3.70 -25.99 0.29
C ALA A 44 -3.63 -24.56 -0.29
N ASP A 45 -2.43 -23.93 -0.25
CA ASP A 45 -2.22 -22.60 -0.81
C ASP A 45 -2.54 -22.55 -2.32
N LYS A 46 -2.16 -23.58 -3.08
CA LYS A 46 -2.49 -23.67 -4.52
C LYS A 46 -4.00 -23.68 -4.74
N ASN A 47 -4.74 -24.44 -3.94
CA ASN A 47 -6.18 -24.50 -4.01
C ASN A 47 -6.82 -23.15 -3.67
N ASP A 48 -6.35 -22.48 -2.61
CA ASP A 48 -6.86 -21.19 -2.18
C ASP A 48 -6.56 -20.09 -3.20
N ILE A 49 -5.35 -20.08 -3.77
CA ILE A 49 -4.97 -19.15 -4.86
C ILE A 49 -5.83 -19.40 -6.10
N THR A 50 -6.03 -20.67 -6.48
CA THR A 50 -6.87 -21.02 -7.63
C THR A 50 -8.30 -20.53 -7.43
N TRP A 51 -8.88 -20.82 -6.25
CA TRP A 51 -10.21 -20.34 -5.90
C TRP A 51 -10.30 -18.80 -5.94
N GLY A 52 -9.31 -18.11 -5.36
CA GLY A 52 -9.24 -16.64 -5.37
C GLY A 52 -9.19 -16.08 -6.79
N CYS A 53 -8.39 -16.68 -7.68
CA CYS A 53 -8.32 -16.31 -9.10
C CYS A 53 -9.68 -16.40 -9.77
N GLU A 54 -10.38 -17.53 -9.60
CA GLU A 54 -11.72 -17.76 -10.17
C GLU A 54 -12.78 -16.79 -9.63
N HIS A 55 -12.58 -16.25 -8.42
CA HIS A 55 -13.52 -15.32 -7.76
C HIS A 55 -13.13 -13.85 -7.90
N GLY A 56 -12.13 -13.55 -8.72
CA GLY A 56 -11.79 -12.18 -9.12
C GLY A 56 -11.20 -11.33 -8.02
N ILE A 57 -10.29 -11.88 -7.23
CA ILE A 57 -9.50 -11.12 -6.26
C ILE A 57 -8.56 -10.15 -6.97
N ASP A 58 -8.23 -9.04 -6.32
CA ASP A 58 -7.30 -8.04 -6.84
C ASP A 58 -5.87 -8.23 -6.32
N PHE A 59 -5.73 -8.85 -5.14
CA PHE A 59 -4.44 -9.01 -4.44
C PHE A 59 -4.33 -10.37 -3.75
N ILE A 60 -3.10 -10.89 -3.67
CA ILE A 60 -2.71 -12.00 -2.80
C ILE A 60 -1.72 -11.46 -1.77
N SER A 61 -2.06 -11.58 -0.49
CA SER A 61 -1.19 -11.23 0.63
C SER A 61 -0.41 -12.48 1.05
N ALA A 62 0.85 -12.58 0.61
CA ALA A 62 1.70 -13.75 0.79
C ALA A 62 2.41 -13.67 2.15
N SER A 63 2.07 -14.59 3.08
CA SER A 63 2.72 -14.70 4.38
C SER A 63 4.07 -15.39 4.27
N PHE A 64 4.97 -15.05 5.17
CA PHE A 64 6.29 -15.67 5.36
C PHE A 64 7.15 -15.73 4.09
N VAL A 65 7.08 -14.70 3.24
CA VAL A 65 7.96 -14.57 2.07
C VAL A 65 9.42 -14.52 2.55
N ARG A 66 10.28 -15.40 2.01
CA ARG A 66 11.68 -15.53 2.41
C ARG A 66 12.62 -14.86 1.42
N ASN A 67 12.26 -14.86 0.13
CA ASN A 67 13.09 -14.35 -0.96
C ASN A 67 12.26 -14.07 -2.21
N ALA A 68 12.88 -13.51 -3.24
CA ALA A 68 12.22 -13.16 -4.50
C ALA A 68 11.61 -14.36 -5.27
N ASN A 69 12.13 -15.57 -5.08
CA ASN A 69 11.60 -16.75 -5.78
C ASN A 69 10.23 -17.16 -5.25
N ASP A 70 10.00 -16.97 -3.94
CA ASP A 70 8.69 -17.22 -3.35
C ASP A 70 7.61 -16.33 -4.00
N VAL A 71 7.93 -15.06 -4.22
CA VAL A 71 7.04 -14.11 -4.91
C VAL A 71 6.80 -14.50 -6.36
N LYS A 72 7.85 -14.87 -7.08
CA LYS A 72 7.77 -15.31 -8.47
C LYS A 72 6.91 -16.57 -8.62
N ALA A 73 7.03 -17.53 -7.69
CA ALA A 73 6.23 -18.76 -7.70
C ALA A 73 4.72 -18.46 -7.64
N ILE A 74 4.28 -17.51 -6.78
CA ILE A 74 2.87 -17.08 -6.75
C ILE A 74 2.46 -16.45 -8.08
N LYS A 75 3.28 -15.54 -8.61
CA LYS A 75 2.99 -14.85 -9.88
C LYS A 75 2.91 -15.84 -11.06
N GLU A 76 3.78 -16.82 -11.09
CA GLU A 76 3.77 -17.90 -12.09
C GLU A 76 2.52 -18.75 -11.99
N LEU A 77 2.09 -19.09 -10.77
CA LEU A 77 0.84 -19.82 -10.55
C LEU A 77 -0.36 -19.01 -11.05
N CYS A 78 -0.48 -17.74 -10.68
CA CYS A 78 -1.54 -16.86 -11.18
C CYS A 78 -1.50 -16.75 -12.73
N ALA A 79 -0.30 -16.63 -13.30
CA ALA A 79 -0.12 -16.56 -14.76
C ALA A 79 -0.54 -17.84 -15.47
N SER A 80 -0.27 -19.02 -14.88
CA SER A 80 -0.70 -20.31 -15.41
C SER A 80 -2.22 -20.47 -15.42
N LEU A 81 -2.90 -19.78 -14.49
CA LEU A 81 -4.35 -19.71 -14.40
C LEU A 81 -4.97 -18.57 -15.26
N ASN A 82 -4.16 -17.85 -16.06
CA ASN A 82 -4.52 -16.68 -16.87
C ASN A 82 -4.93 -15.43 -16.08
N HIS A 83 -4.44 -15.28 -14.83
CA HIS A 83 -4.73 -14.16 -13.93
C HIS A 83 -3.47 -13.33 -13.60
N LYS A 84 -2.78 -12.85 -14.65
CA LYS A 84 -1.55 -12.02 -14.52
C LYS A 84 -1.82 -10.63 -13.91
N GLU A 85 -3.06 -10.20 -13.87
CA GLU A 85 -3.50 -8.91 -13.30
C GLU A 85 -3.53 -8.90 -11.78
N ILE A 86 -3.52 -10.05 -11.12
CA ILE A 86 -3.52 -10.16 -9.65
C ILE A 86 -2.15 -9.73 -9.12
N LEU A 87 -2.16 -8.83 -8.14
CA LEU A 87 -0.95 -8.28 -7.54
C LEU A 87 -0.57 -9.02 -6.27
N VAL A 88 0.73 -9.17 -6.03
CA VAL A 88 1.26 -9.86 -4.84
C VAL A 88 1.78 -8.84 -3.83
N ILE A 89 1.21 -8.89 -2.61
CA ILE A 89 1.68 -8.17 -1.43
C ILE A 89 2.55 -9.14 -0.63
N SER A 90 3.85 -8.89 -0.57
CA SER A 90 4.76 -9.73 0.22
C SER A 90 4.79 -9.27 1.66
N LYS A 91 4.49 -10.16 2.59
CA LYS A 91 4.56 -9.89 4.03
C LYS A 91 5.97 -10.21 4.53
N ILE A 92 6.60 -9.21 5.12
CA ILE A 92 7.93 -9.36 5.73
C ILE A 92 7.72 -9.70 7.20
N GLU A 93 7.95 -10.97 7.52
CA GLU A 93 7.57 -11.61 8.79
C GLU A 93 8.69 -12.44 9.40
N ASN A 94 9.80 -12.65 8.69
CA ASN A 94 10.84 -13.56 9.13
C ASN A 94 12.25 -12.99 8.92
N TYR A 95 13.21 -13.56 9.67
CA TYR A 95 14.61 -13.14 9.64
C TYR A 95 15.25 -13.34 8.25
N GLU A 96 14.90 -14.41 7.52
CA GLU A 96 15.50 -14.73 6.22
C GLU A 96 15.20 -13.63 5.19
N ALA A 97 13.99 -13.06 5.22
CA ALA A 97 13.59 -11.97 4.33
C ALA A 97 14.43 -10.71 4.50
N ILE A 98 14.93 -10.42 5.72
CA ILE A 98 15.71 -9.21 6.00
C ILE A 98 17.00 -9.18 5.18
N GLY A 99 17.61 -10.36 4.95
CA GLY A 99 18.82 -10.48 4.12
C GLY A 99 18.62 -10.20 2.63
N CYS A 100 17.38 -10.15 2.14
CA CYS A 100 17.02 -10.02 0.71
C CYS A 100 15.89 -9.01 0.45
N LEU A 101 15.75 -7.98 1.29
CA LEU A 101 14.65 -7.00 1.18
C LEU A 101 14.56 -6.37 -0.21
N GLU A 102 15.67 -5.96 -0.81
CA GLU A 102 15.68 -5.31 -2.13
C GLU A 102 15.13 -6.24 -3.22
N GLU A 103 15.56 -7.50 -3.23
CA GLU A 103 15.12 -8.49 -4.21
C GLU A 103 13.63 -8.83 -4.04
N ILE A 104 13.16 -8.92 -2.78
CA ILE A 104 11.74 -9.15 -2.49
C ILE A 104 10.92 -7.96 -2.94
N VAL A 105 11.33 -6.73 -2.63
CA VAL A 105 10.63 -5.51 -3.05
C VAL A 105 10.56 -5.43 -4.58
N ASP A 106 11.66 -5.72 -5.28
CA ASP A 106 11.68 -5.69 -6.75
C ASP A 106 10.71 -6.72 -7.35
N ALA A 107 10.64 -7.93 -6.79
CA ALA A 107 9.75 -8.98 -7.26
C ALA A 107 8.26 -8.73 -6.92
N SER A 108 7.97 -8.03 -5.83
CA SER A 108 6.63 -7.78 -5.30
C SER A 108 5.90 -6.63 -6.01
N ASP A 109 4.58 -6.57 -5.85
CA ASP A 109 3.77 -5.42 -6.28
C ASP A 109 3.49 -4.46 -5.13
N ALA A 110 3.46 -4.98 -3.90
CA ALA A 110 3.38 -4.22 -2.66
C ALA A 110 4.10 -4.97 -1.53
N ILE A 111 4.39 -4.27 -0.45
CA ILE A 111 5.01 -4.85 0.75
C ILE A 111 4.10 -4.62 1.96
N MET A 112 4.08 -5.58 2.88
CA MET A 112 3.49 -5.42 4.20
C MET A 112 4.56 -5.66 5.26
N VAL A 113 4.77 -4.67 6.12
CA VAL A 113 5.58 -4.80 7.33
C VAL A 113 4.69 -5.41 8.41
N ALA A 114 4.76 -6.73 8.57
CA ALA A 114 3.92 -7.47 9.53
C ALA A 114 4.64 -7.59 10.87
N ARG A 115 4.60 -6.50 11.64
CA ARG A 115 5.44 -6.28 12.84
C ARG A 115 5.22 -7.32 13.94
N GLY A 116 4.00 -7.85 14.05
CA GLY A 116 3.69 -8.86 15.07
C GLY A 116 4.49 -10.14 14.90
N ASP A 117 4.51 -10.70 13.67
CA ASP A 117 5.26 -11.91 13.38
C ASP A 117 6.77 -11.62 13.27
N LEU A 118 7.13 -10.48 12.65
CA LEU A 118 8.52 -10.06 12.53
C LEU A 118 9.19 -9.89 13.90
N GLY A 119 8.51 -9.30 14.90
CA GLY A 119 9.03 -9.13 16.26
C GLY A 119 9.19 -10.45 17.04
N LEU A 120 8.66 -11.57 16.51
CA LEU A 120 8.96 -12.91 17.03
C LEU A 120 10.25 -13.50 16.42
N GLU A 121 10.70 -12.98 15.28
CA GLU A 121 11.81 -13.51 14.50
C GLU A 121 13.11 -12.68 14.65
N ILE A 122 13.00 -11.41 15.06
CA ILE A 122 14.11 -10.50 15.31
C ILE A 122 13.96 -9.81 16.67
N PRO A 123 15.02 -9.21 17.23
CA PRO A 123 14.91 -8.37 18.43
C PRO A 123 13.86 -7.27 18.25
N GLU A 124 13.00 -7.09 19.24
CA GLU A 124 11.88 -6.14 19.17
C GLU A 124 12.35 -4.70 18.89
N GLU A 125 13.51 -4.31 19.41
CA GLU A 125 14.13 -3.00 19.19
C GLU A 125 14.61 -2.77 17.75
N GLU A 126 14.77 -3.83 16.95
CA GLU A 126 15.16 -3.74 15.53
C GLU A 126 13.96 -3.57 14.61
N VAL A 127 12.75 -3.95 15.04
CA VAL A 127 11.53 -3.86 14.21
C VAL A 127 11.28 -2.45 13.66
N PRO A 128 11.42 -1.35 14.43
CA PRO A 128 11.24 0.00 13.90
C PRO A 128 12.28 0.37 12.83
N LEU A 129 13.52 -0.15 12.93
CA LEU A 129 14.56 0.10 11.93
C LEU A 129 14.22 -0.60 10.61
N VAL A 130 13.80 -1.86 10.69
CA VAL A 130 13.37 -2.64 9.50
C VAL A 130 12.14 -2.01 8.85
N GLN A 131 11.16 -1.55 9.64
CA GLN A 131 10.00 -0.82 9.15
C GLN A 131 10.43 0.40 8.33
N LYS A 132 11.28 1.24 8.91
CA LYS A 132 11.76 2.45 8.23
C LYS A 132 12.51 2.13 6.94
N GLN A 133 13.41 1.14 6.97
CA GLN A 133 14.15 0.69 5.78
C GLN A 133 13.21 0.22 4.67
N LEU A 134 12.18 -0.56 5.00
CA LEU A 134 11.20 -1.05 4.04
C LEU A 134 10.36 0.08 3.45
N ILE A 135 9.91 1.04 4.27
CA ILE A 135 9.16 2.20 3.80
C ILE A 135 10.01 3.02 2.83
N GLU A 136 11.26 3.33 3.19
CA GLU A 136 12.20 4.07 2.33
C GLU A 136 12.45 3.33 1.02
N LEU A 137 12.76 2.03 1.06
CA LEU A 137 13.01 1.21 -0.12
C LEU A 137 11.78 1.14 -1.03
N CYS A 138 10.60 0.92 -0.48
CA CYS A 138 9.35 0.88 -1.24
C CYS A 138 9.07 2.22 -1.94
N ARG A 139 9.29 3.35 -1.24
CA ARG A 139 9.16 4.68 -1.83
C ARG A 139 10.12 4.89 -3.00
N LEU A 140 11.40 4.52 -2.82
CA LEU A 140 12.41 4.59 -3.90
C LEU A 140 11.97 3.80 -5.14
N LYS A 141 11.48 2.59 -4.96
CA LYS A 141 11.02 1.70 -6.02
C LYS A 141 9.62 2.03 -6.55
N GLY A 142 8.87 2.93 -5.88
CA GLY A 142 7.48 3.28 -6.22
C GLY A 142 6.48 2.15 -5.96
N LYS A 143 6.77 1.30 -4.98
CA LYS A 143 5.90 0.21 -4.51
C LYS A 143 5.11 0.69 -3.28
N PRO A 144 3.81 0.38 -3.16
CA PRO A 144 3.09 0.72 -1.95
C PRO A 144 3.53 -0.17 -0.78
N VAL A 145 3.56 0.42 0.41
CA VAL A 145 3.90 -0.27 1.65
C VAL A 145 2.79 -0.11 2.69
N ILE A 146 2.49 -1.21 3.35
CA ILE A 146 1.48 -1.31 4.41
C ILE A 146 2.19 -1.52 5.73
N THR A 147 2.01 -0.63 6.70
CA THR A 147 2.43 -0.87 8.09
C THR A 147 1.28 -1.57 8.83
N ALA A 148 1.53 -2.76 9.35
CA ALA A 148 0.52 -3.66 9.86
C ALA A 148 0.82 -4.14 11.26
N THR A 149 -0.23 -4.58 11.95
CA THR A 149 -0.26 -5.18 13.29
C THR A 149 0.10 -4.23 14.43
N GLN A 150 -0.53 -4.43 15.58
CA GLN A 150 -0.29 -3.66 16.82
C GLN A 150 -0.40 -2.14 16.64
N MET A 151 -1.27 -1.65 15.73
CA MET A 151 -1.43 -0.23 15.49
C MET A 151 -2.25 0.46 16.59
N LEU A 152 -3.40 -0.09 16.92
CA LEU A 152 -4.32 0.38 17.97
C LEU A 152 -4.84 -0.80 18.80
N ASP A 153 -3.98 -1.75 19.15
CA ASP A 153 -4.31 -3.08 19.71
C ASP A 153 -5.19 -2.99 20.96
N SER A 154 -4.95 -2.00 21.84
CA SER A 154 -5.78 -1.77 23.03
C SER A 154 -7.25 -1.49 22.66
N MET A 155 -7.53 -1.01 21.46
CA MET A 155 -8.89 -0.76 20.99
C MET A 155 -9.66 -2.04 20.63
N CYS A 156 -9.04 -3.20 20.71
CA CYS A 156 -9.79 -4.46 20.74
C CYS A 156 -10.76 -4.51 21.93
N HIS A 157 -10.40 -3.87 23.06
CA HIS A 157 -11.17 -3.90 24.33
C HIS A 157 -11.41 -2.52 24.95
N SER A 158 -10.95 -1.44 24.30
CA SER A 158 -11.11 -0.06 24.79
C SER A 158 -11.60 0.86 23.68
N PRO A 159 -12.53 1.78 23.94
CA PRO A 159 -13.02 2.74 22.93
C PRO A 159 -11.98 3.82 22.55
N ILE A 160 -10.87 3.90 23.29
CA ILE A 160 -9.77 4.85 23.06
C ILE A 160 -8.43 4.14 23.14
N PRO A 161 -7.46 4.51 22.27
CA PRO A 161 -6.13 3.91 22.26
C PRO A 161 -5.23 4.51 23.35
N THR A 162 -4.11 3.86 23.59
CA THR A 162 -3.02 4.41 24.38
C THR A 162 -2.29 5.52 23.64
N ARG A 163 -1.55 6.37 24.36
CA ARG A 163 -0.71 7.42 23.74
C ARG A 163 0.43 6.82 22.91
N ALA A 164 0.96 5.65 23.30
CA ALA A 164 2.01 4.96 22.58
C ALA A 164 1.51 4.51 21.19
N GLU A 165 0.31 3.93 21.12
CA GLU A 165 -0.31 3.50 19.87
C GLU A 165 -0.62 4.68 18.94
N VAL A 166 -1.14 5.80 19.48
CA VAL A 166 -1.32 7.04 18.71
C VAL A 166 0.02 7.51 18.13
N GLY A 167 1.09 7.45 18.93
CA GLY A 167 2.45 7.80 18.50
C GLY A 167 2.98 6.87 17.43
N ASP A 168 2.71 5.58 17.51
CA ASP A 168 3.15 4.56 16.53
C ASP A 168 2.48 4.76 15.17
N VAL A 169 1.15 4.92 15.14
CA VAL A 169 0.42 5.26 13.90
C VAL A 169 0.95 6.56 13.31
N ALA A 170 1.14 7.59 14.14
CA ALA A 170 1.67 8.88 13.71
C ALA A 170 3.08 8.76 13.11
N THR A 171 3.95 7.95 13.71
CA THR A 171 5.31 7.68 13.21
C THR A 171 5.28 7.01 11.85
N SER A 172 4.46 5.97 11.68
CA SER A 172 4.32 5.27 10.38
C SER A 172 3.88 6.22 9.26
N ILE A 173 2.96 7.14 9.55
CA ILE A 173 2.51 8.15 8.58
C ILE A 173 3.61 9.17 8.29
N ASN A 174 4.35 9.61 9.30
CA ASN A 174 5.46 10.54 9.15
C ASN A 174 6.62 9.94 8.35
N GLU A 175 6.84 8.63 8.44
CA GLU A 175 7.77 7.86 7.60
C GLU A 175 7.25 7.69 6.16
N SER A 176 6.01 8.09 5.88
CA SER A 176 5.36 8.05 4.56
C SER A 176 4.96 6.65 4.10
N THR A 177 4.50 5.78 5.01
CA THR A 177 3.80 4.54 4.62
C THR A 177 2.61 4.86 3.72
N ASP A 178 2.27 3.99 2.77
CA ASP A 178 1.09 4.17 1.91
C ASP A 178 -0.21 3.82 2.63
N CYS A 179 -0.18 2.79 3.46
CA CYS A 179 -1.32 2.32 4.23
C CYS A 179 -0.93 1.99 5.66
N VAL A 180 -1.86 2.16 6.57
CA VAL A 180 -1.84 1.62 7.94
C VAL A 180 -2.98 0.62 8.09
N MET A 181 -2.72 -0.56 8.65
CA MET A 181 -3.68 -1.65 8.70
C MET A 181 -4.08 -1.97 10.15
N LEU A 182 -5.38 -2.06 10.41
CA LEU A 182 -5.94 -2.66 11.62
C LEU A 182 -6.07 -4.17 11.42
N SER A 183 -5.89 -4.93 12.48
CA SER A 183 -6.01 -6.39 12.53
C SER A 183 -7.15 -6.81 13.46
N GLY A 184 -6.82 -7.25 14.67
CA GLY A 184 -7.79 -7.65 15.68
C GLY A 184 -8.81 -6.55 16.01
N GLU A 185 -8.39 -5.29 16.01
CA GLU A 185 -9.19 -4.11 16.33
C GLU A 185 -10.48 -4.03 15.49
N SER A 186 -10.39 -4.39 14.20
CA SER A 186 -11.53 -4.36 13.29
C SER A 186 -12.11 -5.75 12.98
N ALA A 187 -11.33 -6.84 13.17
CA ALA A 187 -11.74 -8.19 12.82
C ALA A 187 -12.52 -8.89 13.96
N SER A 188 -12.13 -8.66 15.20
CA SER A 188 -12.70 -9.35 16.38
C SER A 188 -12.84 -8.47 17.61
N GLY A 189 -12.36 -7.22 17.56
CA GLY A 189 -12.43 -6.27 18.66
C GLY A 189 -13.86 -5.77 18.93
N GLU A 190 -14.05 -5.18 20.10
CA GLU A 190 -15.34 -4.64 20.56
C GLU A 190 -15.64 -3.24 19.95
N TYR A 191 -14.60 -2.53 19.44
CA TYR A 191 -14.69 -1.15 18.94
C TYR A 191 -14.17 -0.99 17.50
N PRO A 192 -14.69 -1.76 16.52
CA PRO A 192 -14.15 -1.75 15.15
C PRO A 192 -14.32 -0.41 14.42
N VAL A 193 -15.46 0.25 14.59
CA VAL A 193 -15.76 1.54 13.96
C VAL A 193 -14.91 2.65 14.55
N GLU A 194 -14.82 2.69 15.88
CA GLU A 194 -14.03 3.66 16.63
C GLU A 194 -12.53 3.54 16.28
N SER A 195 -12.04 2.32 16.08
CA SER A 195 -10.65 2.04 15.69
C SER A 195 -10.34 2.64 14.31
N VAL A 196 -11.21 2.43 13.32
CA VAL A 196 -11.05 3.01 11.97
C VAL A 196 -11.15 4.53 12.02
N LEU A 197 -12.09 5.09 12.79
CA LEU A 197 -12.24 6.54 12.94
C LEU A 197 -11.02 7.16 13.62
N MET A 198 -10.46 6.50 14.65
CA MET A 198 -9.27 6.97 15.36
C MET A 198 -8.05 6.95 14.44
N GLN A 199 -7.81 5.84 13.73
CA GLN A 199 -6.72 5.73 12.77
C GLN A 199 -6.82 6.83 11.69
N THR A 200 -8.02 7.05 11.14
CA THR A 200 -8.29 8.12 10.18
C THR A 200 -8.01 9.51 10.77
N LYS A 201 -8.39 9.77 12.02
CA LYS A 201 -8.15 11.04 12.70
C LYS A 201 -6.67 11.30 12.89
N ILE A 202 -5.90 10.29 13.29
CA ILE A 202 -4.43 10.40 13.43
C ILE A 202 -3.82 10.70 12.06
N ALA A 203 -4.18 9.93 11.01
CA ALA A 203 -3.67 10.12 9.66
C ALA A 203 -3.91 11.55 9.16
N ARG A 204 -5.15 12.02 9.20
CA ARG A 204 -5.51 13.38 8.78
C ARG A 204 -4.80 14.48 9.58
N THR A 205 -4.49 14.23 10.84
CA THR A 205 -3.75 15.19 11.67
C THR A 205 -2.30 15.25 11.23
N MET A 206 -1.66 14.08 11.04
CA MET A 206 -0.27 14.01 10.62
C MET A 206 -0.05 14.55 9.21
N GLU A 207 -0.90 14.22 8.26
CA GLU A 207 -0.82 14.67 6.87
C GLU A 207 -0.80 16.20 6.73
N LYS A 208 -1.47 16.93 7.62
CA LYS A 208 -1.43 18.41 7.64
C LYS A 208 -0.06 18.98 8.05
N HIS A 209 0.74 18.18 8.74
CA HIS A 209 2.04 18.61 9.29
C HIS A 209 3.24 17.97 8.58
N LEU A 210 3.01 17.13 7.57
CA LEU A 210 4.08 16.57 6.75
C LEU A 210 4.84 17.66 6.01
N ASN A 211 6.15 17.48 5.93
CA ASN A 211 7.00 18.36 5.14
C ASN A 211 7.02 17.93 3.66
N TYR A 212 5.99 18.35 2.91
CA TYR A 212 5.86 18.01 1.50
C TYR A 212 7.01 18.53 0.62
N GLU A 213 7.80 19.52 1.06
CA GLU A 213 9.01 19.97 0.33
C GLU A 213 10.11 18.93 0.40
N VAL A 214 10.33 18.38 1.58
CA VAL A 214 11.29 17.29 1.77
C VAL A 214 10.86 16.07 0.96
N LEU A 215 9.59 15.67 1.05
CA LEU A 215 9.05 14.52 0.33
C LEU A 215 9.17 14.69 -1.20
N ALA A 216 8.88 15.88 -1.73
CA ALA A 216 9.02 16.16 -3.15
C ALA A 216 10.50 16.16 -3.61
N ARG A 217 11.42 16.67 -2.78
CA ARG A 217 12.85 16.62 -3.06
C ARG A 217 13.37 15.19 -3.10
N GLU A 218 13.03 14.36 -2.12
CA GLU A 218 13.41 12.95 -2.07
C GLU A 218 12.86 12.18 -3.28
N ALA A 219 11.61 12.45 -3.68
CA ALA A 219 11.02 11.87 -4.86
C ALA A 219 11.74 12.28 -6.14
N TYR A 220 12.20 13.54 -6.24
CA TYR A 220 13.00 14.03 -7.36
C TYR A 220 14.38 13.35 -7.41
N GLU A 221 15.09 13.26 -6.29
CA GLU A 221 16.40 12.63 -6.17
C GLU A 221 16.36 11.14 -6.52
N SER A 222 15.27 10.45 -6.16
CA SER A 222 15.03 9.03 -6.44
C SER A 222 14.36 8.76 -7.79
N SER A 223 14.17 9.76 -8.64
CA SER A 223 13.49 9.60 -9.91
C SER A 223 14.39 8.86 -10.93
N ASN A 224 13.75 8.07 -11.81
CA ASN A 224 14.44 7.40 -12.92
C ASN A 224 14.86 8.38 -14.05
N LYS A 225 14.61 9.68 -13.89
CA LYS A 225 14.90 10.75 -14.86
C LYS A 225 14.26 10.49 -16.24
N ASP A 226 13.16 9.71 -16.26
CA ASP A 226 12.34 9.53 -17.44
C ASP A 226 11.24 10.62 -17.54
N ASN A 227 10.61 10.73 -18.71
CA ASN A 227 9.57 11.74 -18.96
C ASN A 227 8.39 11.63 -17.98
N ASN A 228 8.04 10.43 -17.54
CA ASN A 228 6.89 10.22 -16.67
C ASN A 228 7.19 10.63 -15.22
N ASP A 229 8.40 10.34 -14.74
CA ASP A 229 8.86 10.80 -13.43
C ASP A 229 9.03 12.32 -13.41
N ALA A 230 9.54 12.90 -14.51
CA ALA A 230 9.65 14.35 -14.66
C ALA A 230 8.27 15.03 -14.55
N ILE A 231 7.26 14.50 -15.27
CA ILE A 231 5.88 15.00 -15.19
C ILE A 231 5.30 14.81 -13.80
N ALA A 232 5.49 13.67 -13.15
CA ALA A 232 4.97 13.40 -11.80
C ALA A 232 5.55 14.39 -10.78
N ASN A 233 6.85 14.65 -10.83
CA ASN A 233 7.51 15.65 -9.99
C ASN A 233 7.03 17.08 -10.28
N ALA A 234 6.86 17.44 -11.56
CA ALA A 234 6.30 18.74 -11.95
C ALA A 234 4.88 18.92 -11.39
N ILE A 235 4.04 17.87 -11.43
CA ILE A 235 2.68 17.88 -10.88
C ILE A 235 2.70 18.14 -9.37
N ALA A 236 3.51 17.39 -8.61
CA ALA A 236 3.59 17.53 -7.16
C ALA A 236 4.05 18.94 -6.76
N ASN A 237 5.07 19.47 -7.43
CA ASN A 237 5.57 20.82 -7.19
C ASN A 237 4.55 21.90 -7.60
N THR A 238 3.89 21.75 -8.75
CA THR A 238 2.86 22.69 -9.21
C THR A 238 1.67 22.68 -8.25
N ALA A 239 1.22 21.50 -7.81
CA ALA A 239 0.11 21.38 -6.87
C ALA A 239 0.34 22.21 -5.61
N LYS A 240 1.56 22.15 -5.07
CA LYS A 240 1.94 22.95 -3.89
C LYS A 240 2.01 24.43 -4.18
N LEU A 241 2.65 24.83 -5.29
CA LEU A 241 2.86 26.23 -5.64
C LEU A 241 1.56 27.01 -5.80
N ILE A 242 0.52 26.36 -6.37
CA ILE A 242 -0.78 27.01 -6.65
C ILE A 242 -1.87 26.66 -5.65
N ASP A 243 -1.52 25.98 -4.54
CA ASP A 243 -2.48 25.47 -3.53
C ASP A 243 -3.63 24.66 -4.17
N ALA A 244 -3.27 23.75 -5.10
CA ALA A 244 -4.26 22.90 -5.75
C ALA A 244 -4.98 22.01 -4.72
N LYS A 245 -6.30 21.89 -4.86
CA LYS A 245 -7.13 21.11 -3.94
C LYS A 245 -7.29 19.66 -4.38
N LEU A 246 -7.02 19.37 -5.65
CA LEU A 246 -7.17 18.02 -6.22
C LEU A 246 -6.29 17.89 -7.47
N ILE A 247 -5.67 16.73 -7.64
CA ILE A 247 -5.09 16.28 -8.91
C ILE A 247 -6.06 15.30 -9.54
N VAL A 248 -6.51 15.55 -10.76
CA VAL A 248 -7.37 14.63 -11.52
C VAL A 248 -6.52 13.94 -12.59
N SER A 249 -6.32 12.64 -12.45
CA SER A 249 -5.45 11.84 -13.32
C SER A 249 -6.25 10.85 -14.15
N PHE A 250 -6.18 10.99 -15.48
CA PHE A 250 -6.77 10.03 -16.41
C PHE A 250 -5.77 8.91 -16.70
N THR A 251 -6.16 7.66 -16.47
CA THR A 251 -5.26 6.51 -16.61
C THR A 251 -6.02 5.23 -17.00
N GLU A 252 -5.43 4.40 -17.85
CA GLU A 252 -5.97 3.08 -18.16
C GLU A 252 -5.50 2.01 -17.18
N THR A 253 -4.21 2.02 -16.86
CA THR A 253 -3.55 0.97 -16.05
C THR A 253 -3.16 1.41 -14.64
N GLY A 254 -3.49 2.65 -14.26
CA GLY A 254 -3.11 3.22 -12.96
C GLY A 254 -1.71 3.82 -12.90
N ARG A 255 -0.85 3.59 -13.89
CA ARG A 255 0.58 4.00 -13.85
C ARG A 255 0.77 5.49 -13.59
N THR A 256 0.02 6.36 -14.27
CA THR A 256 0.12 7.81 -14.08
C THR A 256 -0.19 8.20 -12.64
N SER A 257 -1.33 7.73 -12.11
CA SER A 257 -1.73 8.03 -10.73
C SER A 257 -0.73 7.51 -9.71
N ARG A 258 -0.21 6.30 -9.89
CA ARG A 258 0.80 5.68 -9.01
C ARG A 258 2.12 6.45 -9.01
N ARG A 259 2.58 6.95 -10.15
CA ARG A 259 3.79 7.79 -10.25
C ARG A 259 3.60 9.14 -9.56
N ILE A 260 2.43 9.76 -9.72
CA ILE A 260 2.09 10.99 -9.00
C ILE A 260 2.06 10.73 -7.48
N SER A 261 1.48 9.61 -7.06
CA SER A 261 1.46 9.18 -5.65
C SER A 261 2.88 9.00 -5.08
N LYS A 262 3.81 8.41 -5.85
CA LYS A 262 5.24 8.30 -5.46
C LYS A 262 5.84 9.67 -5.14
N ALA A 263 5.46 10.71 -5.86
CA ALA A 263 5.95 12.08 -5.63
C ALA A 263 5.31 12.75 -4.39
N ARG A 264 4.39 12.08 -3.69
CA ARG A 264 3.75 12.56 -2.44
C ARG A 264 3.22 14.00 -2.55
N PRO A 265 2.28 14.29 -3.46
CA PRO A 265 1.69 15.62 -3.56
C PRO A 265 0.93 16.00 -2.28
N CYS A 266 0.82 17.30 -2.03
CA CYS A 266 0.14 17.85 -0.84
C CYS A 266 -1.40 17.81 -0.90
N CYS A 267 -1.99 17.33 -1.99
CA CYS A 267 -3.43 17.21 -2.18
C CYS A 267 -3.80 15.82 -2.72
N PRO A 268 -5.07 15.40 -2.57
CA PRO A 268 -5.53 14.11 -3.08
C PRO A 268 -5.38 13.96 -4.58
N ILE A 269 -5.27 12.70 -5.03
CA ILE A 269 -5.23 12.29 -6.44
C ILE A 269 -6.53 11.57 -6.75
N LEU A 270 -7.36 12.12 -7.64
CA LEU A 270 -8.53 11.45 -8.17
C LEU A 270 -8.15 10.72 -9.46
N SER A 271 -7.98 9.41 -9.37
CA SER A 271 -7.66 8.54 -10.49
C SER A 271 -8.92 8.15 -11.25
N ILE A 272 -9.02 8.55 -12.50
CA ILE A 272 -10.16 8.25 -13.37
C ILE A 272 -9.76 7.14 -14.35
N SER A 273 -10.47 6.02 -14.30
CA SER A 273 -10.25 4.88 -15.20
C SER A 273 -11.55 4.24 -15.65
N LYS A 274 -11.53 3.60 -16.83
CA LYS A 274 -12.60 2.71 -17.30
C LYS A 274 -12.43 1.27 -16.82
N ASN A 275 -11.28 0.93 -16.26
CA ASN A 275 -10.93 -0.42 -15.82
C ASN A 275 -11.17 -0.56 -14.32
N ILE A 276 -12.08 -1.45 -13.94
CA ILE A 276 -12.44 -1.70 -12.55
C ILE A 276 -11.26 -2.26 -11.73
N THR A 277 -10.44 -3.12 -12.31
CA THR A 277 -9.24 -3.66 -11.66
C THR A 277 -8.26 -2.54 -11.30
N THR A 278 -8.03 -1.60 -12.22
CA THR A 278 -7.20 -0.40 -11.97
C THR A 278 -7.77 0.44 -10.81
N VAL A 279 -9.09 0.64 -10.80
CA VAL A 279 -9.79 1.41 -9.74
C VAL A 279 -9.57 0.77 -8.36
N ARG A 280 -9.70 -0.56 -8.26
CA ARG A 280 -9.52 -1.31 -7.01
C ARG A 280 -8.06 -1.35 -6.57
N GLN A 281 -7.15 -1.67 -7.47
CA GLN A 281 -5.73 -1.79 -7.18
C GLN A 281 -5.08 -0.47 -6.76
N ASN A 282 -5.58 0.66 -7.25
CA ASN A 282 -5.06 1.96 -6.87
C ASN A 282 -5.39 2.35 -5.41
N ALA A 283 -6.28 1.64 -4.74
CA ALA A 283 -6.63 1.89 -3.34
C ALA A 283 -5.47 1.67 -2.35
N LEU A 284 -4.42 0.93 -2.73
CA LEU A 284 -3.22 0.74 -1.89
C LEU A 284 -2.21 1.89 -1.95
N TYR A 285 -2.39 2.84 -2.83
CA TYR A 285 -1.40 3.90 -3.04
C TYR A 285 -1.74 5.16 -2.28
N TRP A 286 -0.74 5.82 -1.73
CA TRP A 286 -0.86 7.09 -1.02
C TRP A 286 -1.74 8.10 -1.75
N GLY A 287 -2.75 8.61 -1.04
CA GLY A 287 -3.58 9.72 -1.48
C GLY A 287 -4.41 9.49 -2.74
N ILE A 288 -4.48 8.27 -3.28
CA ILE A 288 -5.28 7.96 -4.46
C ILE A 288 -6.71 7.62 -4.08
N TYR A 289 -7.64 8.38 -4.64
CA TYR A 289 -9.06 8.07 -4.71
C TYR A 289 -9.38 7.71 -6.15
N SER A 290 -10.10 6.62 -6.39
CA SER A 290 -10.38 6.16 -7.74
C SER A 290 -11.85 6.31 -8.13
N SER A 291 -12.09 6.66 -9.38
CA SER A 291 -13.44 6.77 -9.96
C SER A 291 -13.53 6.00 -11.27
N LEU A 292 -14.49 5.08 -11.32
CA LEU A 292 -14.81 4.36 -12.55
C LEU A 292 -15.65 5.25 -13.45
N ILE A 293 -15.30 5.33 -14.74
CA ILE A 293 -16.16 5.92 -15.78
C ILE A 293 -16.65 4.85 -16.74
N LYS A 294 -17.95 4.94 -17.08
CA LYS A 294 -18.56 4.00 -18.04
C LYS A 294 -18.38 4.56 -19.45
N CYS A 295 -17.32 4.18 -20.14
CA CYS A 295 -17.06 4.53 -21.53
C CYS A 295 -16.41 3.37 -22.28
N LYS A 296 -16.63 3.30 -23.60
CA LYS A 296 -15.96 2.29 -24.45
C LYS A 296 -14.47 2.58 -24.61
N LYS A 297 -14.10 3.85 -24.74
CA LYS A 297 -12.74 4.36 -24.87
C LYS A 297 -12.54 5.53 -23.92
N MET A 298 -11.34 5.67 -23.35
CA MET A 298 -10.99 6.87 -22.59
C MET A 298 -11.08 8.10 -23.48
N PRO A 299 -11.46 9.28 -22.96
CA PRO A 299 -11.51 10.51 -23.75
C PRO A 299 -10.14 10.81 -24.36
N ASP A 300 -10.09 11.17 -25.64
CA ASP A 300 -8.86 11.53 -26.33
C ASP A 300 -8.65 13.06 -26.41
N PHE A 301 -9.73 13.82 -26.29
CA PHE A 301 -9.70 15.29 -26.35
C PHE A 301 -9.61 15.90 -24.96
N ILE A 302 -8.75 16.90 -24.83
CA ILE A 302 -8.52 17.60 -23.55
C ILE A 302 -9.81 18.24 -23.02
N GLU A 303 -10.66 18.76 -23.92
CA GLU A 303 -11.93 19.39 -23.59
C GLU A 303 -12.93 18.39 -22.96
N GLU A 304 -12.98 17.15 -23.47
CA GLU A 304 -13.82 16.11 -22.90
C GLU A 304 -13.30 15.69 -21.52
N MET A 305 -11.97 15.57 -21.37
CA MET A 305 -11.35 15.29 -20.07
C MET A 305 -11.64 16.39 -19.06
N GLU A 306 -11.63 17.66 -19.49
CA GLU A 306 -11.90 18.79 -18.62
C GLU A 306 -13.34 18.77 -18.09
N VAL A 307 -14.32 18.49 -18.94
CA VAL A 307 -15.72 18.36 -18.51
C VAL A 307 -15.86 17.25 -17.46
N ILE A 308 -15.25 16.08 -17.71
CA ILE A 308 -15.28 14.96 -16.75
C ILE A 308 -14.56 15.35 -15.46
N ALA A 309 -13.40 15.99 -15.55
CA ALA A 309 -12.63 16.42 -14.39
C ALA A 309 -13.40 17.38 -13.50
N LEU A 310 -14.09 18.37 -14.09
CA LEU A 310 -14.92 19.33 -13.38
C LEU A 310 -16.12 18.67 -12.68
N VAL A 311 -16.82 17.77 -13.37
CA VAL A 311 -17.94 17.02 -12.79
C VAL A 311 -17.46 16.17 -11.62
N LYS A 312 -16.36 15.45 -11.79
CA LYS A 312 -15.80 14.58 -10.75
C LYS A 312 -15.23 15.36 -9.56
N ALA A 313 -14.59 16.50 -9.81
CA ALA A 313 -14.11 17.40 -8.77
C ALA A 313 -15.27 17.95 -7.91
N LYS A 314 -16.38 18.36 -8.52
CA LYS A 314 -17.58 18.76 -7.79
C LYS A 314 -18.16 17.61 -6.96
N GLN A 315 -18.22 16.38 -7.51
CA GLN A 315 -18.64 15.19 -6.76
C GLN A 315 -17.69 14.85 -5.60
N PHE A 316 -16.39 15.16 -5.73
CA PHE A 316 -15.39 15.01 -4.68
C PHE A 316 -15.51 16.06 -3.56
N GLY A 317 -16.34 17.10 -3.78
CA GLY A 317 -16.66 18.13 -2.79
C GLY A 317 -15.94 19.47 -2.99
N LEU A 318 -15.30 19.69 -4.15
CA LEU A 318 -14.65 20.96 -4.45
C LEU A 318 -15.67 22.05 -4.72
N LYS A 319 -15.29 23.27 -4.36
CA LYS A 319 -16.13 24.48 -4.46
C LYS A 319 -15.73 25.35 -5.65
N PRO A 320 -16.61 26.26 -6.10
CA PRO A 320 -16.23 27.30 -7.05
C PRO A 320 -14.97 28.05 -6.60
N ASN A 321 -14.10 28.39 -7.56
CA ASN A 321 -12.77 28.97 -7.41
C ASN A 321 -11.67 28.05 -6.85
N ASP A 322 -11.98 26.83 -6.40
CA ASP A 322 -10.94 25.86 -6.10
C ASP A 322 -10.12 25.55 -7.37
N THR A 323 -8.82 25.37 -7.19
CA THR A 323 -7.93 25.03 -8.30
C THR A 323 -7.66 23.52 -8.32
N ILE A 324 -7.73 22.90 -9.50
CA ILE A 324 -7.36 21.52 -9.74
C ILE A 324 -6.25 21.42 -10.78
N LEU A 325 -5.49 20.33 -10.72
CA LEU A 325 -4.57 19.92 -11.78
C LEU A 325 -5.14 18.74 -12.53
N MET A 326 -5.35 18.87 -13.83
CA MET A 326 -5.75 17.78 -14.72
C MET A 326 -4.52 17.21 -15.42
N VAL A 327 -4.40 15.90 -15.43
CA VAL A 327 -3.25 15.17 -15.95
C VAL A 327 -3.71 14.02 -16.82
N GLY A 328 -3.06 13.84 -17.95
CA GLY A 328 -3.38 12.75 -18.86
C GLY A 328 -2.38 12.63 -20.01
N GLY A 329 -2.77 11.85 -20.99
CA GLY A 329 -2.04 11.73 -22.26
C GLY A 329 -3.00 11.88 -23.43
N THR A 330 -2.57 12.59 -24.45
CA THR A 330 -3.27 12.70 -25.73
C THR A 330 -2.29 12.37 -26.86
N PRO A 331 -2.59 11.38 -27.73
CA PRO A 331 -3.73 10.46 -27.65
C PRO A 331 -3.68 9.59 -26.38
N THR A 332 -4.85 9.17 -25.89
CA THR A 332 -4.92 8.29 -24.71
C THR A 332 -4.28 6.94 -25.00
N GLY A 333 -3.54 6.42 -24.02
CA GLY A 333 -2.86 5.12 -24.12
C GLY A 333 -1.88 4.91 -22.97
N SER A 334 -1.46 3.67 -22.78
CA SER A 334 -0.52 3.32 -21.71
C SER A 334 0.85 3.96 -21.97
N GLY A 335 1.35 4.73 -21.00
CA GLY A 335 2.67 5.37 -21.06
C GLY A 335 2.71 6.76 -21.71
N ASN A 336 1.60 7.28 -22.16
CA ASN A 336 1.52 8.55 -22.92
C ASN A 336 1.19 9.79 -22.06
N THR A 337 1.48 9.79 -20.78
CA THR A 337 1.25 10.99 -19.95
C THR A 337 2.12 12.13 -20.47
N ASN A 338 1.52 13.17 -21.04
CA ASN A 338 2.23 14.22 -21.76
C ASN A 338 1.69 15.65 -21.54
N PHE A 339 0.65 15.83 -20.72
CA PHE A 339 0.15 17.14 -20.38
C PHE A 339 -0.24 17.28 -18.90
N LEU A 340 -0.16 18.51 -18.45
CA LEU A 340 -0.68 19.00 -17.17
C LEU A 340 -1.45 20.28 -17.48
N ARG A 341 -2.68 20.40 -16.97
CA ARG A 341 -3.52 21.60 -17.14
C ARG A 341 -4.05 22.07 -15.79
N ILE A 342 -3.89 23.37 -15.53
CA ILE A 342 -4.44 24.05 -14.35
C ILE A 342 -5.85 24.50 -14.68
N ILE A 343 -6.82 24.15 -13.84
CA ILE A 343 -8.23 24.48 -14.05
C ILE A 343 -8.80 25.05 -12.75
N LYS A 344 -9.54 26.14 -12.84
CA LYS A 344 -10.39 26.64 -11.75
C LYS A 344 -11.80 26.12 -11.89
N ILE A 345 -12.40 25.70 -10.77
CA ILE A 345 -13.80 25.30 -10.74
C ILE A 345 -14.67 26.53 -11.05
N PRO A 346 -15.48 26.53 -12.11
CA PRO A 346 -16.27 27.69 -12.50
C PRO A 346 -17.35 28.04 -11.47
N ILE A 347 -17.65 29.32 -11.35
CA ILE A 347 -18.85 29.83 -10.65
C ILE A 347 -20.06 29.57 -11.55
N GLU A 348 -21.17 29.11 -10.99
CA GLU A 348 -22.36 28.73 -11.79
C GLU A 348 -22.93 29.83 -12.72
N LYS A 349 -22.49 31.07 -12.58
CA LYS A 349 -22.84 32.18 -13.49
C LYS A 349 -22.03 32.22 -14.78
N ASP A 350 -20.95 31.45 -14.88
CA ASP A 350 -20.02 31.46 -16.03
C ASP A 350 -20.31 30.33 -17.04
N VAL A 351 -21.43 29.63 -16.87
CA VAL A 351 -21.87 28.51 -17.72
C VAL A 351 -23.09 28.98 -18.57
N LEU A 352 -22.94 30.11 -19.26
CA LEU A 352 -23.89 30.54 -20.30
C LEU A 352 -23.21 30.58 -21.65
#